data_560c9d7765d55ff7ad869f75e8fe09e8
#
_entry.id   560c9d7765d55ff7ad869f75e8fe09e8
#
_cell.length_a   1.000
_cell.length_b   1.000
_cell.length_c   1.000
_cell.angle_alpha   90.00
_cell.angle_beta   90.00
_cell.angle_gamma   90.00
#
_symmetry.space_group_name_H-M   'P 1'
#
loop_
_entity.id
_entity.type
_entity.pdbx_description
1 polymer ?
#
loop_
_entity_poly.entity_id
_entity_poly.type
_entity_poly.pdbx_seq_one_letter_code
_entity_poly.pdbx_strand_id
1 'polypeptide(L)'
;MLTIVYVLILLVLILMLFTGIGGWIGAGRLLRITDVWYVVTLRLSGATEETVTLPRQVETAYDGIFGIAWQHDYAILGKIVASDTQTVTRRIIKTTQPLSAGLLVTWNIFVYQGDPQRTLGLAYDDVRIPSELGPLPAWLVPGERTTWVLLVHGFHAPREEGLRILPTLAQMGFPVLQLSYRNDAGAPRSPDHLYHLGDTEWRDVESGVRYALAHGAQDVVLYGWSMGGCMVETFLRRSSYTAQIRAVILDAPLLDWHKAIDTQMHKLHFPHWFTYVVEWAAALRAGINFAALNHERPARERTTPTLLFHGTADGMVPIGSSDTFAQAQPDLITYQRMNGVDHAQAWNADPQAYEDAVKTFLTRETSDKPVSHGEKSST
;
A
#
# COMPACT_ATOMS: atom_id res chain seq x y z
N MET A 1 -1.57 -14.88 55.89
CA MET A 1 -2.63 -14.54 54.89
C MET A 1 -2.46 -13.12 54.33
N LEU A 2 -2.32 -12.08 55.13
CA LEU A 2 -2.15 -10.69 54.70
C LEU A 2 -0.91 -10.48 53.79
N THR A 3 0.25 -11.05 54.16
CA THR A 3 1.50 -10.97 53.42
C THR A 3 1.39 -11.57 52.01
N ILE A 4 0.69 -12.70 51.86
CA ILE A 4 0.45 -13.34 50.56
C ILE A 4 -0.40 -12.44 49.69
N VAL A 5 -1.43 -11.79 50.23
CA VAL A 5 -2.30 -10.83 49.48
C VAL A 5 -1.47 -9.65 48.99
N TYR A 6 -0.60 -9.07 49.84
CA TYR A 6 0.27 -7.96 49.41
C TYR A 6 1.24 -8.37 48.30
N VAL A 7 1.84 -9.57 48.40
CA VAL A 7 2.75 -10.09 47.35
C VAL A 7 1.99 -10.30 46.05
N LEU A 8 0.76 -10.84 46.07
CA LEU A 8 -0.04 -11.00 44.86
C LEU A 8 -0.43 -9.66 44.23
N ILE A 9 -0.84 -8.68 45.06
CA ILE A 9 -1.14 -7.33 44.57
C ILE A 9 0.09 -6.70 43.91
N LEU A 10 1.26 -6.81 44.55
CA LEU A 10 2.51 -6.28 44.01
C LEU A 10 2.86 -6.93 42.67
N LEU A 11 2.73 -8.25 42.54
CA LEU A 11 2.97 -8.96 41.28
C LEU A 11 2.02 -8.53 40.18
N VAL A 12 0.74 -8.32 40.48
CA VAL A 12 -0.24 -7.81 39.52
C VAL A 12 0.13 -6.40 39.07
N LEU A 13 0.52 -5.52 39.98
CA LEU A 13 0.93 -4.15 39.66
C LEU A 13 2.18 -4.13 38.78
N ILE A 14 3.17 -4.98 39.08
CA ILE A 14 4.38 -5.14 38.28
C ILE A 14 4.01 -5.62 36.87
N LEU A 15 3.15 -6.63 36.76
CA LEU A 15 2.70 -7.15 35.47
C LEU A 15 1.97 -6.07 34.65
N MET A 16 1.08 -5.31 35.28
CA MET A 16 0.39 -4.18 34.63
C MET A 16 1.36 -3.11 34.14
N LEU A 17 2.38 -2.79 34.96
CA LEU A 17 3.41 -1.83 34.58
C LEU A 17 4.20 -2.29 33.35
N PHE A 18 4.69 -3.55 33.35
CA PHE A 18 5.43 -4.12 32.22
C PHE A 18 4.55 -4.22 30.97
N THR A 19 3.29 -4.60 31.12
CA THR A 19 2.32 -4.65 30.03
C THR A 19 2.10 -3.24 29.43
N GLY A 20 1.89 -2.23 30.28
CA GLY A 20 1.71 -0.85 29.84
C GLY A 20 2.96 -0.30 29.13
N ILE A 21 4.15 -0.55 29.66
CA ILE A 21 5.42 -0.16 29.02
C ILE A 21 5.57 -0.87 27.67
N GLY A 22 5.31 -2.16 27.61
CA GLY A 22 5.38 -2.94 26.37
C GLY A 22 4.42 -2.44 25.31
N GLY A 23 3.16 -2.16 25.68
CA GLY A 23 2.16 -1.55 24.78
C GLY A 23 2.57 -0.16 24.30
N TRP A 24 3.14 0.67 25.18
CA TRP A 24 3.64 1.99 24.83
C TRP A 24 4.79 1.93 23.81
N ILE A 25 5.72 0.97 23.98
CA ILE A 25 6.81 0.71 23.04
C ILE A 25 6.26 0.19 21.70
N GLY A 26 5.31 -0.75 21.74
CA GLY A 26 4.64 -1.29 20.54
C GLY A 26 3.93 -0.19 19.74
N ALA A 27 3.13 0.63 20.42
CA ALA A 27 2.50 1.80 19.83
C ALA A 27 3.52 2.79 19.26
N GLY A 28 4.64 3.01 19.97
CA GLY A 28 5.72 3.88 19.49
C GLY A 28 6.37 3.38 18.21
N ARG A 29 6.49 2.08 18.02
CA ARG A 29 6.98 1.48 16.76
C ARG A 29 5.97 1.60 15.63
N LEU A 30 4.69 1.36 15.93
CA LEU A 30 3.59 1.45 14.98
C LEU A 30 3.40 2.88 14.45
N LEU A 31 3.52 3.90 15.31
CA LEU A 31 3.25 5.30 14.98
C LEU A 31 4.47 6.08 14.50
N ARG A 32 5.65 5.46 14.58
CA ARG A 32 6.92 6.16 14.28
C ARG A 32 7.04 6.45 12.79
N ILE A 33 7.33 7.70 12.46
CA ILE A 33 7.77 8.11 11.14
C ILE A 33 9.21 7.60 10.95
N THR A 34 9.43 6.82 9.90
CA THR A 34 10.75 6.35 9.51
C THR A 34 10.85 6.40 7.99
N ASP A 35 11.98 6.87 7.50
CA ASP A 35 12.29 6.88 6.08
C ASP A 35 12.83 5.51 5.60
N VAL A 36 12.90 4.53 6.50
CA VAL A 36 13.45 3.20 6.23
C VAL A 36 12.33 2.18 6.38
N TRP A 37 11.86 1.68 5.25
CA TRP A 37 11.08 0.45 5.16
C TRP A 37 11.93 -0.75 5.65
N TYR A 38 11.28 -1.88 5.95
CA TYR A 38 11.98 -3.14 6.21
C TYR A 38 12.93 -3.46 5.04
N VAL A 39 14.23 -3.28 5.26
CA VAL A 39 15.26 -3.41 4.23
C VAL A 39 15.92 -4.77 4.36
N VAL A 40 15.69 -5.64 3.39
CA VAL A 40 16.45 -6.89 3.26
C VAL A 40 17.73 -6.59 2.48
N THR A 41 18.85 -6.57 3.19
CA THR A 41 20.16 -6.37 2.59
C THR A 41 20.80 -7.72 2.27
N LEU A 42 21.25 -7.90 1.05
CA LEU A 42 21.80 -9.13 0.52
C LEU A 42 23.19 -8.89 -0.04
N ARG A 43 24.06 -9.89 0.08
CA ARG A 43 25.34 -9.93 -0.65
C ARG A 43 25.18 -10.92 -1.80
N LEU A 44 25.41 -10.49 -3.03
CA LEU A 44 25.31 -11.36 -4.20
C LEU A 44 26.30 -12.51 -4.10
N SER A 45 25.81 -13.74 -4.29
CA SER A 45 26.64 -14.95 -4.32
C SER A 45 27.35 -15.12 -5.65
N GLY A 46 26.79 -14.60 -6.75
CA GLY A 46 27.32 -14.65 -8.09
C GLY A 46 26.51 -13.80 -9.06
N ALA A 47 27.12 -13.45 -10.19
CA ALA A 47 26.42 -12.80 -11.28
C ALA A 47 27.09 -13.14 -12.63
N THR A 48 26.29 -13.20 -13.68
CA THR A 48 26.68 -13.22 -15.09
C THR A 48 25.98 -12.04 -15.78
N GLU A 49 26.12 -11.92 -17.10
CA GLU A 49 25.36 -10.91 -17.86
C GLU A 49 23.84 -11.17 -17.84
N GLU A 50 23.41 -12.44 -17.75
CA GLU A 50 22.00 -12.84 -17.84
C GLU A 50 21.38 -13.20 -16.51
N THR A 51 22.17 -13.56 -15.49
CA THR A 51 21.66 -14.10 -14.23
C THR A 51 22.38 -13.55 -13.01
N VAL A 52 21.67 -13.51 -11.90
CA VAL A 52 22.22 -13.17 -10.58
C VAL A 52 21.85 -14.26 -9.57
N THR A 53 22.82 -14.64 -8.76
CA THR A 53 22.64 -15.61 -7.67
C THR A 53 22.61 -14.88 -6.33
N LEU A 54 21.55 -15.08 -5.59
CA LEU A 54 21.22 -14.47 -4.30
C LEU A 54 21.23 -15.53 -3.20
N PRO A 55 21.54 -15.18 -1.95
CA PRO A 55 21.25 -16.04 -0.81
C PRO A 55 19.75 -16.38 -0.77
N ARG A 56 19.45 -17.67 -0.48
CA ARG A 56 18.07 -18.11 -0.32
C ARG A 56 17.53 -17.59 1.01
N GLN A 57 16.52 -16.74 0.93
CA GLN A 57 15.72 -16.23 2.05
C GLN A 57 14.25 -16.34 1.66
N VAL A 58 13.35 -16.06 2.59
CA VAL A 58 11.90 -16.09 2.31
C VAL A 58 11.58 -15.19 1.13
N GLU A 59 12.09 -13.96 1.15
CA GLU A 59 11.84 -12.93 0.15
C GLU A 59 12.40 -13.29 -1.23
N THR A 60 13.62 -13.84 -1.28
CA THR A 60 14.27 -14.18 -2.55
C THR A 60 13.74 -15.47 -3.16
N ALA A 61 13.02 -16.28 -2.41
CA ALA A 61 12.46 -17.55 -2.84
C ALA A 61 11.06 -17.44 -3.50
N TYR A 62 10.39 -16.30 -3.42
CA TYR A 62 9.14 -16.07 -4.15
C TYR A 62 9.43 -15.96 -5.64
N ASP A 63 8.66 -16.66 -6.49
CA ASP A 63 8.75 -16.47 -7.94
C ASP A 63 8.07 -15.17 -8.37
N GLY A 64 8.49 -14.62 -9.51
CA GLY A 64 7.94 -13.36 -10.01
C GLY A 64 9.00 -12.32 -10.36
N ILE A 65 8.58 -11.06 -10.50
CA ILE A 65 9.43 -9.92 -10.86
C ILE A 65 9.71 -9.07 -9.62
N PHE A 66 11.00 -8.88 -9.31
CA PHE A 66 11.47 -8.10 -8.18
C PHE A 66 12.63 -7.20 -8.58
N GLY A 67 12.97 -6.24 -7.74
CA GLY A 67 14.15 -5.41 -7.90
C GLY A 67 15.24 -5.75 -6.90
N ILE A 68 16.46 -5.38 -7.24
CA ILE A 68 17.56 -5.14 -6.30
C ILE A 68 18.13 -3.76 -6.55
N ALA A 69 18.53 -3.08 -5.48
CA ALA A 69 19.03 -1.72 -5.55
C ALA A 69 20.34 -1.57 -4.78
N TRP A 70 21.25 -0.72 -5.27
CA TRP A 70 22.49 -0.35 -4.59
C TRP A 70 22.89 1.07 -4.97
N GLN A 71 23.25 1.87 -4.00
CA GLN A 71 23.55 3.30 -4.20
C GLN A 71 22.44 4.01 -5.01
N HIS A 72 22.72 4.38 -6.25
CA HIS A 72 21.78 5.01 -7.17
C HIS A 72 21.36 4.09 -8.32
N ASP A 73 21.83 2.83 -8.31
CA ASP A 73 21.60 1.84 -9.35
C ASP A 73 20.61 0.77 -8.93
N TYR A 74 20.03 0.08 -9.90
CA TYR A 74 19.10 -1.01 -9.66
C TYR A 74 19.14 -2.05 -10.78
N ALA A 75 18.64 -3.24 -10.47
CA ALA A 75 18.32 -4.25 -11.48
C ALA A 75 16.92 -4.82 -11.26
N ILE A 76 16.27 -5.17 -12.35
CA ILE A 76 14.99 -5.88 -12.38
C ILE A 76 15.27 -7.35 -12.61
N LEU A 77 14.80 -8.18 -11.70
CA LEU A 77 14.99 -9.61 -11.70
C LEU A 77 13.68 -10.31 -12.07
N GLY A 78 13.77 -11.22 -13.01
CA GLY A 78 12.67 -12.09 -13.43
C GLY A 78 12.58 -13.38 -12.61
N LYS A 79 11.98 -14.40 -13.25
CA LYS A 79 11.73 -15.71 -12.65
C LYS A 79 12.99 -16.40 -12.16
N ILE A 80 12.81 -17.29 -11.21
CA ILE A 80 13.83 -18.19 -10.71
C ILE A 80 14.21 -19.17 -11.83
N VAL A 81 15.51 -19.27 -12.15
CA VAL A 81 16.03 -20.20 -13.16
C VAL A 81 16.75 -21.39 -12.54
N ALA A 82 17.24 -21.24 -11.30
CA ALA A 82 17.81 -22.32 -10.49
C ALA A 82 17.69 -22.00 -9.00
N SER A 83 17.61 -23.03 -8.19
CA SER A 83 17.54 -22.87 -6.73
C SER A 83 18.03 -24.13 -6.04
N ASP A 84 18.76 -23.94 -4.95
CA ASP A 84 19.19 -24.99 -4.02
C ASP A 84 18.83 -24.62 -2.57
N THR A 85 19.42 -25.28 -1.59
CA THR A 85 19.14 -25.04 -0.16
C THR A 85 19.72 -23.72 0.37
N GLN A 86 20.68 -23.11 -0.34
CA GLN A 86 21.41 -21.93 0.11
C GLN A 86 21.24 -20.75 -0.83
N THR A 87 20.95 -20.99 -2.11
CA THR A 87 20.93 -19.94 -3.14
C THR A 87 19.72 -20.02 -4.05
N VAL A 88 19.40 -18.86 -4.64
CA VAL A 88 18.39 -18.70 -5.69
C VAL A 88 19.03 -17.91 -6.82
N THR A 89 18.98 -18.45 -8.04
CA THR A 89 19.46 -17.78 -9.26
C THR A 89 18.27 -17.28 -10.05
N ARG A 90 18.28 -15.99 -10.39
CA ARG A 90 17.23 -15.31 -11.15
C ARG A 90 17.76 -14.74 -12.45
N ARG A 91 16.89 -14.68 -13.45
CA ARG A 91 17.17 -13.97 -14.71
C ARG A 91 17.27 -12.46 -14.43
N ILE A 92 18.21 -11.78 -15.07
CA ILE A 92 18.27 -10.31 -15.13
C ILE A 92 17.40 -9.87 -16.31
N ILE A 93 16.39 -9.04 -16.06
CA ILE A 93 15.57 -8.41 -17.10
C ILE A 93 16.19 -7.10 -17.55
N LYS A 94 16.66 -6.31 -16.59
CA LYS A 94 17.30 -5.01 -16.82
C LYS A 94 18.27 -4.74 -15.68
N THR A 95 19.39 -4.10 -16.00
CA THR A 95 20.30 -3.54 -14.98
C THR A 95 20.84 -2.22 -15.45
N THR A 96 21.05 -1.28 -14.54
CA THR A 96 21.67 0.03 -14.82
C THR A 96 23.19 -0.04 -14.84
N GLN A 97 23.77 -1.01 -14.13
CA GLN A 97 25.21 -1.28 -14.07
C GLN A 97 25.46 -2.80 -14.00
N PRO A 98 26.62 -3.29 -14.44
CA PRO A 98 26.99 -4.70 -14.30
C PRO A 98 26.98 -5.16 -12.85
N LEU A 99 26.42 -6.35 -12.62
CA LEU A 99 26.41 -7.00 -11.31
C LEU A 99 27.67 -7.87 -11.12
N SER A 100 28.15 -7.98 -9.89
CA SER A 100 29.27 -8.82 -9.53
C SER A 100 29.06 -9.57 -8.23
N ALA A 101 29.70 -10.71 -8.07
CA ALA A 101 29.72 -11.42 -6.79
C ALA A 101 30.26 -10.52 -5.67
N GLY A 102 29.68 -10.61 -4.50
CA GLY A 102 30.06 -9.80 -3.33
C GLY A 102 29.42 -8.41 -3.27
N LEU A 103 28.75 -7.92 -4.33
CA LEU A 103 28.03 -6.66 -4.29
C LEU A 103 26.94 -6.70 -3.21
N LEU A 104 26.88 -5.65 -2.38
CA LEU A 104 25.84 -5.48 -1.38
C LEU A 104 24.65 -4.75 -2.01
N VAL A 105 23.49 -5.39 -1.97
CA VAL A 105 22.25 -4.88 -2.57
C VAL A 105 21.10 -4.92 -1.58
N THR A 106 20.09 -4.12 -1.82
CA THR A 106 18.81 -4.14 -1.11
C THR A 106 17.76 -4.80 -1.97
N TRP A 107 17.02 -5.76 -1.43
CA TRP A 107 15.85 -6.35 -2.07
C TRP A 107 14.73 -5.31 -2.19
N ASN A 108 14.13 -5.18 -3.36
CA ASN A 108 13.12 -4.18 -3.65
C ASN A 108 11.86 -4.81 -4.26
N ILE A 109 10.80 -4.89 -3.46
CA ILE A 109 9.48 -5.38 -3.91
C ILE A 109 8.77 -4.39 -4.84
N PHE A 110 9.16 -3.11 -4.82
CA PHE A 110 8.62 -2.08 -5.70
C PHE A 110 9.25 -2.10 -7.11
N VAL A 111 10.26 -2.95 -7.32
CA VAL A 111 10.93 -3.25 -8.59
C VAL A 111 11.78 -2.10 -9.11
N TYR A 112 11.23 -0.91 -9.19
CA TYR A 112 11.88 0.29 -9.74
C TYR A 112 12.51 1.15 -8.65
N GLN A 113 13.51 1.95 -9.03
CA GLN A 113 14.13 2.94 -8.15
C GLN A 113 14.38 4.25 -8.90
N GLY A 114 13.71 5.33 -8.47
CA GLY A 114 13.80 6.66 -9.04
C GLY A 114 12.46 7.13 -9.61
N ASP A 115 12.49 8.19 -10.38
CA ASP A 115 11.32 8.85 -10.94
C ASP A 115 10.80 8.18 -12.24
N PRO A 116 9.61 8.57 -12.74
CA PRO A 116 9.02 8.01 -13.96
C PRO A 116 9.88 8.18 -15.22
N GLN A 117 10.59 9.31 -15.36
CA GLN A 117 11.42 9.55 -16.52
C GLN A 117 12.66 8.63 -16.52
N ARG A 118 13.32 8.53 -15.38
CA ARG A 118 14.54 7.73 -15.24
C ARG A 118 14.27 6.24 -15.40
N THR A 119 13.19 5.74 -14.83
CA THR A 119 12.90 4.30 -14.73
C THR A 119 12.14 3.78 -15.94
N LEU A 120 11.16 4.55 -16.44
CA LEU A 120 10.18 4.14 -17.43
C LEU A 120 10.25 4.96 -18.73
N GLY A 121 11.01 6.06 -18.75
CA GLY A 121 11.06 6.98 -19.89
C GLY A 121 9.80 7.83 -20.06
N LEU A 122 8.95 7.88 -19.05
CA LEU A 122 7.71 8.64 -19.07
C LEU A 122 7.95 10.08 -18.60
N ALA A 123 7.56 11.06 -19.43
CA ALA A 123 7.59 12.45 -19.02
C ALA A 123 6.61 12.68 -17.86
N TYR A 124 7.01 13.49 -16.90
CA TYR A 124 6.20 13.84 -15.74
C TYR A 124 6.53 15.24 -15.25
N ASP A 125 5.64 15.81 -14.46
CA ASP A 125 5.82 17.06 -13.74
C ASP A 125 5.93 16.78 -12.24
N ASP A 126 6.95 17.37 -11.57
CA ASP A 126 6.99 17.47 -10.10
C ASP A 126 6.02 18.58 -9.66
N VAL A 127 4.88 18.18 -9.11
CA VAL A 127 3.86 19.12 -8.67
C VAL A 127 3.79 19.21 -7.14
N ARG A 128 3.24 20.32 -6.66
CA ARG A 128 2.99 20.56 -5.23
C ARG A 128 1.50 20.75 -5.01
N ILE A 129 0.88 19.78 -4.31
CA ILE A 129 -0.55 19.76 -4.04
C ILE A 129 -0.83 20.54 -2.76
N PRO A 130 -1.65 21.59 -2.76
CA PRO A 130 -2.04 22.31 -1.54
C PRO A 130 -2.79 21.39 -0.58
N SER A 131 -2.32 21.28 0.66
CA SER A 131 -2.98 20.55 1.74
C SER A 131 -3.07 21.37 3.02
N GLU A 132 -3.78 20.88 4.04
CA GLU A 132 -3.95 21.56 5.32
C GLU A 132 -2.64 21.79 6.09
N LEU A 133 -1.65 20.90 5.89
CA LEU A 133 -0.36 20.98 6.58
C LEU A 133 0.73 21.64 5.73
N GLY A 134 0.45 21.95 4.47
CA GLY A 134 1.41 22.50 3.53
C GLY A 134 1.45 21.70 2.22
N PRO A 135 2.33 22.06 1.26
CA PRO A 135 2.34 21.48 -0.06
C PRO A 135 2.87 20.03 -0.05
N LEU A 136 2.08 19.09 -0.56
CA LEU A 136 2.45 17.69 -0.75
C LEU A 136 3.18 17.52 -2.08
N PRO A 137 4.33 16.84 -2.14
CA PRO A 137 4.97 16.50 -3.40
C PRO A 137 4.20 15.39 -4.11
N ALA A 138 4.09 15.48 -5.42
CA ALA A 138 3.52 14.45 -6.26
C ALA A 138 4.16 14.43 -7.65
N TRP A 139 4.11 13.27 -8.31
CA TRP A 139 4.43 13.14 -9.73
C TRP A 139 3.15 13.13 -10.54
N LEU A 140 3.06 14.01 -11.53
CA LEU A 140 1.96 14.05 -12.47
C LEU A 140 2.47 13.56 -13.83
N VAL A 141 2.05 12.39 -14.26
CA VAL A 141 2.24 11.93 -15.64
C VAL A 141 1.03 12.37 -16.43
N PRO A 142 1.21 13.18 -17.51
CA PRO A 142 0.10 13.72 -18.29
C PRO A 142 -0.61 12.61 -19.08
N GLY A 143 -1.88 12.86 -19.42
CA GLY A 143 -2.71 12.00 -20.25
C GLY A 143 -3.82 12.81 -20.92
N GLU A 144 -4.55 12.18 -21.84
CA GLU A 144 -5.57 12.85 -22.65
C GLU A 144 -7.00 12.71 -22.09
N ARG A 145 -7.20 11.78 -21.12
CA ARG A 145 -8.52 11.52 -20.55
C ARG A 145 -8.92 12.58 -19.54
N THR A 146 -10.21 12.77 -19.38
CA THR A 146 -10.77 13.62 -18.31
C THR A 146 -10.94 12.88 -16.99
N THR A 147 -10.87 11.55 -16.98
CA THR A 147 -10.75 10.74 -15.77
C THR A 147 -9.27 10.65 -15.37
N TRP A 148 -8.93 11.06 -14.14
CA TRP A 148 -7.57 10.94 -13.61
C TRP A 148 -7.43 9.73 -12.71
N VAL A 149 -6.22 9.21 -12.57
CA VAL A 149 -5.91 8.15 -11.60
C VAL A 149 -5.02 8.73 -10.50
N LEU A 150 -5.44 8.61 -9.25
CA LEU A 150 -4.67 9.01 -8.07
C LEU A 150 -4.11 7.76 -7.39
N LEU A 151 -2.78 7.61 -7.37
CA LEU A 151 -2.06 6.51 -6.75
C LEU A 151 -1.67 6.86 -5.32
N VAL A 152 -2.03 5.99 -4.36
CA VAL A 152 -1.82 6.17 -2.93
C VAL A 152 -1.04 4.95 -2.40
N HIS A 153 0.23 5.15 -2.11
CA HIS A 153 1.14 4.09 -1.65
C HIS A 153 0.84 3.63 -0.21
N GLY A 154 1.42 2.49 0.15
CA GLY A 154 1.26 1.87 1.47
C GLY A 154 2.04 2.56 2.60
N PHE A 155 1.92 2.01 3.79
CA PHE A 155 2.61 2.46 4.99
C PHE A 155 4.13 2.34 4.84
N HIS A 156 4.87 3.42 5.08
CA HIS A 156 6.31 3.51 4.85
C HIS A 156 6.78 3.16 3.43
N ALA A 157 5.88 2.96 2.48
CA ALA A 157 6.24 2.74 1.10
C ALA A 157 6.55 4.08 0.40
N PRO A 158 7.46 4.11 -0.56
CA PRO A 158 7.72 5.31 -1.35
C PRO A 158 6.71 5.45 -2.51
N ARG A 159 6.64 6.64 -3.12
CA ARG A 159 5.84 6.88 -4.34
C ARG A 159 6.15 5.88 -5.46
N GLU A 160 7.38 5.39 -5.52
CA GLU A 160 7.86 4.39 -6.47
C GLU A 160 7.01 3.11 -6.50
N GLU A 161 6.22 2.84 -5.47
CA GLU A 161 5.29 1.71 -5.46
C GLU A 161 4.34 1.72 -6.65
N GLY A 162 3.88 2.90 -7.08
CA GLY A 162 2.99 3.08 -8.23
C GLY A 162 3.67 2.90 -9.59
N LEU A 163 5.01 2.91 -9.67
CA LEU A 163 5.72 2.77 -10.96
C LEU A 163 5.42 1.43 -11.66
N ARG A 164 5.05 0.39 -10.91
CA ARG A 164 4.71 -0.92 -11.46
C ARG A 164 3.51 -0.88 -12.42
N ILE A 165 2.51 -0.08 -12.12
CA ILE A 165 1.29 0.04 -12.92
C ILE A 165 1.26 1.27 -13.84
N LEU A 166 2.16 2.22 -13.62
CA LEU A 166 2.19 3.50 -14.32
C LEU A 166 2.26 3.37 -15.84
N PRO A 167 3.07 2.47 -16.45
CA PRO A 167 3.10 2.30 -17.90
C PRO A 167 1.74 1.91 -18.48
N THR A 168 1.02 1.02 -17.81
CA THR A 168 -0.31 0.56 -18.22
C THR A 168 -1.32 1.70 -18.18
N LEU A 169 -1.34 2.49 -17.11
CA LEU A 169 -2.26 3.63 -16.98
C LEU A 169 -1.96 4.73 -18.00
N ALA A 170 -0.68 5.03 -18.23
CA ALA A 170 -0.24 6.01 -19.24
C ALA A 170 -0.62 5.56 -20.66
N GLN A 171 -0.41 4.28 -21.01
CA GLN A 171 -0.83 3.72 -22.30
C GLN A 171 -2.35 3.77 -22.51
N MET A 172 -3.13 3.69 -21.44
CA MET A 172 -4.58 3.87 -21.49
C MET A 172 -5.00 5.36 -21.61
N GLY A 173 -4.06 6.29 -21.59
CA GLY A 173 -4.27 7.74 -21.74
C GLY A 173 -4.75 8.44 -20.47
N PHE A 174 -4.65 7.83 -19.30
CA PHE A 174 -5.00 8.48 -18.03
C PHE A 174 -3.92 9.47 -17.60
N PRO A 175 -4.27 10.71 -17.19
CA PRO A 175 -3.42 11.50 -16.33
C PRO A 175 -3.28 10.78 -14.99
N VAL A 176 -2.02 10.57 -14.52
CA VAL A 176 -1.75 9.81 -13.30
C VAL A 176 -1.04 10.69 -12.29
N LEU A 177 -1.62 10.84 -11.11
CA LEU A 177 -1.07 11.59 -9.99
C LEU A 177 -0.57 10.63 -8.91
N GLN A 178 0.75 10.51 -8.74
CA GLN A 178 1.37 9.73 -7.67
C GLN A 178 1.65 10.61 -6.46
N LEU A 179 0.83 10.45 -5.44
CA LEU A 179 0.85 11.28 -4.24
C LEU A 179 1.93 10.84 -3.24
N SER A 180 2.65 11.80 -2.65
CA SER A 180 3.20 11.65 -1.31
C SER A 180 2.25 12.32 -0.33
N TYR A 181 1.96 11.65 0.78
CA TYR A 181 1.12 12.20 1.83
C TYR A 181 1.95 12.67 3.03
N ARG A 182 1.30 13.25 4.05
CA ARG A 182 2.00 13.70 5.27
C ARG A 182 2.92 12.64 5.84
N ASN A 183 4.04 13.06 6.39
CA ASN A 183 5.11 12.24 6.96
C ASN A 183 6.05 11.58 5.95
N ASP A 184 5.77 11.60 4.66
CA ASP A 184 6.70 11.12 3.64
C ASP A 184 7.89 12.06 3.46
N ALA A 185 8.92 11.56 2.77
CA ALA A 185 10.08 12.36 2.42
C ALA A 185 9.69 13.58 1.57
N GLY A 186 10.04 14.77 2.05
CA GLY A 186 9.71 16.04 1.38
C GLY A 186 8.26 16.52 1.54
N ALA A 187 7.40 15.77 2.21
CA ALA A 187 6.05 16.18 2.59
C ALA A 187 6.03 16.83 3.99
N PRO A 188 5.01 17.64 4.32
CA PRO A 188 4.80 18.15 5.66
C PRO A 188 4.63 17.02 6.67
N ARG A 189 5.12 17.23 7.90
CA ARG A 189 4.91 16.28 8.99
C ARG A 189 3.62 16.58 9.75
N SER A 190 2.99 15.54 10.29
CA SER A 190 1.91 15.69 11.28
C SER A 190 2.38 16.54 12.46
N PRO A 191 1.52 17.37 13.09
CA PRO A 191 1.92 18.27 14.18
C PRO A 191 2.54 17.56 15.39
N ASP A 192 2.16 16.32 15.66
CA ASP A 192 2.66 15.47 16.72
C ASP A 192 3.81 14.55 16.28
N HIS A 193 4.26 14.63 15.02
CA HIS A 193 5.28 13.78 14.41
C HIS A 193 4.96 12.28 14.49
N LEU A 194 3.69 11.90 14.35
CA LEU A 194 3.22 10.53 14.35
C LEU A 194 2.43 10.21 13.08
N TYR A 195 2.39 8.93 12.69
CA TYR A 195 1.38 8.42 11.78
C TYR A 195 0.05 8.25 12.52
N HIS A 196 -1.05 8.53 11.82
CA HIS A 196 -2.41 8.32 12.29
C HIS A 196 -3.09 7.15 11.55
N LEU A 197 -2.31 6.36 10.85
CA LEU A 197 -2.73 5.08 10.27
C LEU A 197 -3.92 5.16 9.27
N GLY A 198 -4.07 6.30 8.59
CA GLY A 198 -5.17 6.60 7.69
C GLY A 198 -6.27 7.45 8.30
N ASP A 199 -6.29 7.65 9.64
CA ASP A 199 -7.34 8.43 10.33
C ASP A 199 -7.28 9.94 10.03
N THR A 200 -6.10 10.46 9.69
CA THR A 200 -5.91 11.84 9.24
C THR A 200 -5.34 11.94 7.82
N GLU A 201 -4.55 10.95 7.38
CA GLU A 201 -3.87 10.91 6.09
C GLU A 201 -4.85 10.88 4.89
N TRP A 202 -6.10 10.41 5.09
CA TRP A 202 -7.13 10.46 4.06
C TRP A 202 -7.40 11.88 3.54
N ARG A 203 -7.13 12.93 4.34
CA ARG A 203 -7.27 14.33 3.91
C ARG A 203 -6.25 14.72 2.84
N ASP A 204 -5.12 14.04 2.81
CA ASP A 204 -4.11 14.24 1.77
C ASP A 204 -4.57 13.58 0.46
N VAL A 205 -5.28 12.44 0.53
CA VAL A 205 -5.99 11.86 -0.63
C VAL A 205 -7.06 12.85 -1.14
N GLU A 206 -7.83 13.46 -0.24
CA GLU A 206 -8.81 14.50 -0.63
C GLU A 206 -8.13 15.70 -1.29
N SER A 207 -6.96 16.11 -0.80
CA SER A 207 -6.18 17.18 -1.41
C SER A 207 -5.75 16.82 -2.83
N GLY A 208 -5.35 15.55 -3.07
CA GLY A 208 -5.05 15.02 -4.40
C GLY A 208 -6.26 15.01 -5.32
N VAL A 209 -7.42 14.58 -4.84
CA VAL A 209 -8.68 14.62 -5.60
C VAL A 209 -9.06 16.06 -5.98
N ARG A 210 -9.03 16.98 -5.02
CA ARG A 210 -9.29 18.40 -5.27
C ARG A 210 -8.34 19.01 -6.29
N TYR A 211 -7.05 18.65 -6.21
CA TYR A 211 -6.05 19.08 -7.17
C TYR A 211 -6.40 18.58 -8.59
N ALA A 212 -6.70 17.30 -8.75
CA ALA A 212 -7.08 16.74 -10.03
C ALA A 212 -8.31 17.45 -10.64
N LEU A 213 -9.36 17.65 -9.84
CA LEU A 213 -10.58 18.36 -10.28
C LEU A 213 -10.30 19.82 -10.70
N ALA A 214 -9.45 20.52 -9.94
CA ALA A 214 -9.05 21.89 -10.26
C ALA A 214 -8.18 22.00 -11.53
N HIS A 215 -7.57 20.88 -11.97
CA HIS A 215 -6.72 20.80 -13.16
C HIS A 215 -7.36 20.05 -14.33
N GLY A 216 -8.69 19.94 -14.34
CA GLY A 216 -9.46 19.47 -15.51
C GLY A 216 -9.97 18.04 -15.42
N ALA A 217 -9.75 17.33 -14.30
CA ALA A 217 -10.42 16.05 -14.10
C ALA A 217 -11.93 16.25 -13.95
N GLN A 218 -12.72 15.43 -14.63
CA GLN A 218 -14.18 15.35 -14.41
C GLN A 218 -14.49 14.37 -13.27
N ASP A 219 -13.74 13.30 -13.18
CA ASP A 219 -13.81 12.30 -12.14
C ASP A 219 -12.42 11.67 -11.89
N VAL A 220 -12.31 10.89 -10.81
CA VAL A 220 -11.05 10.30 -10.34
C VAL A 220 -11.23 8.81 -10.03
N VAL A 221 -10.26 8.01 -10.44
CA VAL A 221 -10.06 6.66 -9.96
C VAL A 221 -9.06 6.71 -8.80
N LEU A 222 -9.42 6.16 -7.65
CA LEU A 222 -8.50 6.02 -6.51
C LEU A 222 -7.86 4.64 -6.56
N TYR A 223 -6.53 4.59 -6.39
CA TYR A 223 -5.78 3.36 -6.38
C TYR A 223 -4.90 3.30 -5.13
N GLY A 224 -5.18 2.36 -4.22
CA GLY A 224 -4.51 2.27 -2.92
C GLY A 224 -3.89 0.92 -2.64
N TRP A 225 -2.63 0.93 -2.17
CA TRP A 225 -1.93 -0.24 -1.64
C TRP A 225 -1.93 -0.23 -0.13
N SER A 226 -2.18 -1.36 0.51
CA SER A 226 -2.04 -1.53 1.96
C SER A 226 -2.73 -0.42 2.77
N MET A 227 -1.99 0.40 3.54
CA MET A 227 -2.53 1.57 4.23
C MET A 227 -3.11 2.62 3.26
N GLY A 228 -2.57 2.76 2.05
CA GLY A 228 -3.18 3.59 1.02
C GLY A 228 -4.61 3.16 0.70
N GLY A 229 -4.89 1.85 0.74
CA GLY A 229 -6.25 1.31 0.66
C GLY A 229 -7.14 1.70 1.86
N CYS A 230 -6.59 1.70 3.08
CA CYS A 230 -7.26 2.22 4.27
C CYS A 230 -7.61 3.71 4.12
N MET A 231 -6.68 4.51 3.61
CA MET A 231 -6.89 5.94 3.36
C MET A 231 -7.99 6.19 2.32
N VAL A 232 -8.00 5.39 1.24
CA VAL A 232 -9.05 5.43 0.21
C VAL A 232 -10.42 5.09 0.80
N GLU A 233 -10.53 4.03 1.60
CA GLU A 233 -11.79 3.65 2.24
C GLU A 233 -12.23 4.68 3.30
N THR A 234 -11.29 5.28 4.02
CA THR A 234 -11.58 6.37 4.96
C THR A 234 -12.08 7.61 4.20
N PHE A 235 -11.47 7.94 3.06
CA PHE A 235 -11.92 9.01 2.17
C PHE A 235 -13.36 8.77 1.71
N LEU A 236 -13.69 7.57 1.22
CA LEU A 236 -15.03 7.23 0.76
C LEU A 236 -16.11 7.32 1.85
N ARG A 237 -15.72 7.25 3.12
CA ARG A 237 -16.64 7.38 4.27
C ARG A 237 -16.80 8.82 4.76
N ARG A 238 -15.78 9.67 4.56
CA ARG A 238 -15.69 10.97 5.26
C ARG A 238 -15.70 12.17 4.33
N SER A 239 -15.23 12.00 3.07
CA SER A 239 -15.09 13.12 2.14
C SER A 239 -16.43 13.51 1.50
N SER A 240 -16.59 14.80 1.23
CA SER A 240 -17.69 15.32 0.42
C SER A 240 -17.47 15.14 -1.09
N TYR A 241 -16.27 14.68 -1.50
CA TYR A 241 -15.90 14.47 -2.90
C TYR A 241 -16.11 13.03 -3.38
N THR A 242 -16.87 12.22 -2.66
CA THR A 242 -17.14 10.81 -3.03
C THR A 242 -17.89 10.65 -4.35
N ALA A 243 -18.75 11.60 -4.68
CA ALA A 243 -19.50 11.61 -5.94
C ALA A 243 -18.60 11.77 -7.17
N GLN A 244 -17.38 12.28 -7.02
CA GLN A 244 -16.38 12.43 -8.08
C GLN A 244 -15.48 11.19 -8.24
N ILE A 245 -15.69 10.15 -7.42
CA ILE A 245 -14.91 8.93 -7.54
C ILE A 245 -15.62 7.96 -8.48
N ARG A 246 -14.99 7.73 -9.63
CA ARG A 246 -15.50 6.87 -10.69
C ARG A 246 -15.38 5.39 -10.37
N ALA A 247 -14.20 5.00 -9.85
CA ALA A 247 -13.87 3.63 -9.50
C ALA A 247 -12.74 3.58 -8.46
N VAL A 248 -12.55 2.42 -7.85
CA VAL A 248 -11.47 2.18 -6.87
C VAL A 248 -10.70 0.92 -7.25
N ILE A 249 -9.39 0.94 -7.06
CA ILE A 249 -8.54 -0.24 -7.15
C ILE A 249 -7.78 -0.37 -5.83
N LEU A 250 -7.82 -1.55 -5.23
CA LEU A 250 -7.18 -1.85 -3.95
C LEU A 250 -6.25 -3.06 -4.11
N ASP A 251 -5.02 -2.96 -3.62
CA ASP A 251 -4.09 -4.08 -3.58
C ASP A 251 -3.63 -4.32 -2.14
N ALA A 252 -3.93 -5.50 -1.62
CA ALA A 252 -3.70 -5.91 -0.23
C ALA A 252 -4.13 -4.83 0.79
N PRO A 253 -5.36 -4.25 0.68
CA PRO A 253 -5.76 -3.10 1.49
C PRO A 253 -5.80 -3.45 2.96
N LEU A 254 -5.34 -2.52 3.79
CA LEU A 254 -5.44 -2.64 5.23
C LEU A 254 -6.84 -2.20 5.67
N LEU A 255 -7.79 -3.16 5.74
CA LEU A 255 -9.19 -2.91 6.04
C LEU A 255 -9.53 -3.03 7.54
N ASP A 256 -8.65 -3.64 8.33
CA ASP A 256 -8.78 -3.76 9.78
C ASP A 256 -7.41 -3.74 10.46
N TRP A 257 -7.11 -2.63 11.13
CA TRP A 257 -5.86 -2.47 11.87
C TRP A 257 -5.71 -3.46 13.02
N HIS A 258 -6.82 -3.80 13.71
CA HIS A 258 -6.77 -4.77 14.80
C HIS A 258 -6.18 -6.10 14.32
N LYS A 259 -6.71 -6.65 13.24
CA LYS A 259 -6.24 -7.93 12.68
C LYS A 259 -4.80 -7.86 12.18
N ALA A 260 -4.39 -6.75 11.58
CA ALA A 260 -3.02 -6.57 11.14
C ALA A 260 -2.04 -6.49 12.33
N ILE A 261 -2.36 -5.71 13.36
CA ILE A 261 -1.55 -5.59 14.58
C ILE A 261 -1.50 -6.96 15.30
N ASP A 262 -2.63 -7.65 15.43
CA ASP A 262 -2.72 -8.96 16.08
C ASP A 262 -1.83 -9.99 15.36
N THR A 263 -1.84 -10.00 14.03
CA THR A 263 -0.96 -10.85 13.22
C THR A 263 0.51 -10.59 13.53
N GLN A 264 0.92 -9.32 13.65
CA GLN A 264 2.31 -8.99 13.97
C GLN A 264 2.66 -9.32 15.43
N MET A 265 1.74 -9.09 16.37
CA MET A 265 1.95 -9.46 17.78
C MET A 265 2.06 -10.97 17.93
N HIS A 266 1.25 -11.76 17.22
CA HIS A 266 1.34 -13.21 17.23
C HIS A 266 2.69 -13.73 16.68
N LYS A 267 3.21 -13.14 15.62
CA LYS A 267 4.57 -13.45 15.11
C LYS A 267 5.67 -13.17 16.12
N LEU A 268 5.46 -12.18 16.97
CA LEU A 268 6.36 -11.86 18.08
C LEU A 268 6.07 -12.68 19.36
N HIS A 269 5.20 -13.68 19.28
CA HIS A 269 4.77 -14.57 20.37
C HIS A 269 4.04 -13.85 21.52
N PHE A 270 3.43 -12.69 21.26
CA PHE A 270 2.55 -12.05 22.22
C PHE A 270 1.12 -12.64 22.16
N PRO A 271 0.42 -12.73 23.30
CA PRO A 271 -0.96 -13.19 23.33
C PRO A 271 -1.92 -12.16 22.72
N HIS A 272 -3.04 -12.60 22.13
CA HIS A 272 -4.03 -11.75 21.46
C HIS A 272 -4.50 -10.54 22.27
N TRP A 273 -4.67 -10.68 23.59
CA TRP A 273 -5.09 -9.56 24.42
C TRP A 273 -4.09 -8.38 24.42
N PHE A 274 -2.81 -8.65 24.12
CA PHE A 274 -1.77 -7.61 24.08
C PHE A 274 -1.97 -6.63 22.92
N THR A 275 -2.61 -7.06 21.84
CA THR A 275 -3.03 -6.19 20.71
C THR A 275 -3.88 -5.02 21.19
N TYR A 276 -4.85 -5.27 22.08
CA TYR A 276 -5.68 -4.19 22.66
C TYR A 276 -4.87 -3.19 23.48
N VAL A 277 -3.80 -3.63 24.14
CA VAL A 277 -2.91 -2.73 24.90
C VAL A 277 -2.13 -1.83 23.94
N VAL A 278 -1.62 -2.38 22.83
CA VAL A 278 -0.94 -1.61 21.79
C VAL A 278 -1.88 -0.59 21.14
N GLU A 279 -3.09 -1.01 20.77
CA GLU A 279 -4.11 -0.12 20.19
C GLU A 279 -4.51 0.99 21.16
N TRP A 280 -4.78 0.65 22.43
CA TRP A 280 -5.12 1.63 23.45
C TRP A 280 -3.99 2.65 23.62
N ALA A 281 -2.73 2.20 23.67
CA ALA A 281 -1.58 3.09 23.76
C ALA A 281 -1.42 3.95 22.50
N ALA A 282 -1.68 3.41 21.30
CA ALA A 282 -1.65 4.16 20.05
C ALA A 282 -2.79 5.19 19.98
N ALA A 283 -3.99 4.80 20.37
CA ALA A 283 -5.15 5.70 20.46
C ALA A 283 -4.88 6.86 21.44
N LEU A 284 -4.30 6.56 22.60
CA LEU A 284 -3.95 7.60 23.59
C LEU A 284 -2.88 8.57 23.08
N ARG A 285 -1.90 8.08 22.29
CA ARG A 285 -0.78 8.91 21.79
C ARG A 285 -1.13 9.75 20.59
N ALA A 286 -1.90 9.20 19.65
CA ALA A 286 -2.18 9.83 18.35
C ALA A 286 -3.67 10.12 18.12
N GLY A 287 -4.53 9.88 19.11
CA GLY A 287 -5.97 10.15 18.99
C GLY A 287 -6.70 9.25 17.98
N ILE A 288 -6.12 8.11 17.59
CA ILE A 288 -6.67 7.24 16.53
C ILE A 288 -7.93 6.53 17.02
N ASN A 289 -8.97 6.58 16.18
CA ASN A 289 -10.18 5.77 16.38
C ASN A 289 -10.12 4.49 15.53
N PHE A 290 -9.54 3.42 16.07
CA PHE A 290 -9.42 2.14 15.38
C PHE A 290 -10.77 1.56 14.93
N ALA A 291 -11.85 1.77 15.69
CA ALA A 291 -13.18 1.30 15.29
C ALA A 291 -13.70 2.01 14.02
N ALA A 292 -13.35 3.29 13.85
CA ALA A 292 -13.68 4.06 12.65
C ALA A 292 -12.81 3.68 11.42
N LEU A 293 -11.66 3.04 11.66
CA LEU A 293 -10.75 2.51 10.65
C LEU A 293 -11.00 1.02 10.32
N ASN A 294 -12.04 0.42 10.87
CA ASN A 294 -12.49 -0.90 10.43
C ASN A 294 -13.36 -0.73 9.18
N HIS A 295 -12.82 -1.16 8.05
CA HIS A 295 -13.43 -1.04 6.73
C HIS A 295 -13.93 -2.38 6.16
N GLU A 296 -13.88 -3.47 6.91
CA GLU A 296 -14.34 -4.80 6.45
C GLU A 296 -15.78 -4.78 5.93
N ARG A 297 -16.60 -3.88 6.44
CA ARG A 297 -17.92 -3.62 5.91
C ARG A 297 -17.91 -2.29 5.17
N PRO A 298 -18.05 -2.28 3.85
CA PRO A 298 -18.18 -1.05 3.08
C PRO A 298 -19.29 -0.15 3.61
N ALA A 299 -19.19 1.15 3.39
CA ALA A 299 -20.26 2.08 3.73
C ALA A 299 -21.57 1.63 3.06
N ARG A 300 -22.71 1.71 3.78
CA ARG A 300 -24.01 1.23 3.26
C ARG A 300 -24.42 1.90 1.94
N GLU A 301 -24.01 3.14 1.74
CA GLU A 301 -24.35 3.97 0.58
C GLU A 301 -23.29 3.90 -0.52
N ARG A 302 -22.28 3.02 -0.37
CA ARG A 302 -21.22 2.87 -1.38
C ARG A 302 -21.81 2.38 -2.70
N THR A 303 -21.55 3.11 -3.75
CA THR A 303 -21.94 2.75 -5.14
C THR A 303 -20.73 2.64 -6.06
N THR A 304 -19.53 2.89 -5.55
CA THR A 304 -18.30 2.95 -6.32
C THR A 304 -17.78 1.55 -6.64
N PRO A 305 -17.67 1.17 -7.93
CA PRO A 305 -17.10 -0.11 -8.34
C PRO A 305 -15.67 -0.25 -7.85
N THR A 306 -15.29 -1.45 -7.42
CA THR A 306 -13.96 -1.72 -6.87
C THR A 306 -13.36 -2.97 -7.48
N LEU A 307 -12.10 -2.85 -7.92
CA LEU A 307 -11.22 -3.99 -8.20
C LEU A 307 -10.33 -4.21 -6.99
N LEU A 308 -10.35 -5.42 -6.44
CA LEU A 308 -9.62 -5.79 -5.23
C LEU A 308 -8.67 -6.94 -5.53
N PHE A 309 -7.38 -6.77 -5.23
CA PHE A 309 -6.37 -7.83 -5.23
C PHE A 309 -5.95 -8.14 -3.80
N HIS A 310 -5.75 -9.43 -3.48
CA HIS A 310 -5.14 -9.82 -2.21
C HIS A 310 -4.48 -11.19 -2.30
N GLY A 311 -3.25 -11.31 -1.78
CA GLY A 311 -2.49 -12.54 -1.73
C GLY A 311 -2.92 -13.46 -0.61
N THR A 312 -3.03 -14.78 -0.88
CA THR A 312 -3.43 -15.76 0.15
C THR A 312 -2.33 -16.06 1.16
N ALA A 313 -1.08 -15.71 0.85
CA ALA A 313 0.07 -15.86 1.73
C ALA A 313 0.50 -14.52 2.38
N ASP A 314 -0.37 -13.50 2.34
CA ASP A 314 -0.08 -12.19 2.94
C ASP A 314 0.22 -12.34 4.44
N GLY A 315 1.49 -12.10 4.77
CA GLY A 315 1.99 -12.18 6.12
C GLY A 315 1.83 -10.90 6.94
N MET A 316 1.40 -9.80 6.34
CA MET A 316 1.22 -8.51 7.02
C MET A 316 -0.24 -8.20 7.31
N VAL A 317 -1.08 -8.28 6.30
CA VAL A 317 -2.52 -8.01 6.36
C VAL A 317 -3.28 -9.29 6.06
N PRO A 318 -4.01 -9.86 7.04
CA PRO A 318 -4.74 -11.10 6.82
C PRO A 318 -5.79 -10.96 5.70
N ILE A 319 -5.76 -11.88 4.73
CA ILE A 319 -6.69 -11.90 3.59
C ILE A 319 -8.16 -11.96 4.00
N GLY A 320 -8.47 -12.50 5.18
CA GLY A 320 -9.83 -12.62 5.71
C GLY A 320 -10.60 -11.30 5.79
N SER A 321 -9.90 -10.17 5.95
CA SER A 321 -10.52 -8.84 5.91
C SER A 321 -11.03 -8.50 4.51
N SER A 322 -10.25 -8.81 3.48
CA SER A 322 -10.66 -8.64 2.07
C SER A 322 -11.75 -9.63 1.65
N ASP A 323 -11.71 -10.85 2.16
CA ASP A 323 -12.78 -11.83 1.94
C ASP A 323 -14.11 -11.32 2.50
N THR A 324 -14.11 -10.80 3.73
CA THR A 324 -15.30 -10.22 4.38
C THR A 324 -15.81 -8.99 3.60
N PHE A 325 -14.89 -8.11 3.20
CA PHE A 325 -15.20 -6.90 2.45
C PHE A 325 -15.85 -7.22 1.09
N ALA A 326 -15.28 -8.15 0.33
CA ALA A 326 -15.81 -8.54 -0.97
C ALA A 326 -17.19 -9.24 -0.86
N GLN A 327 -17.37 -10.08 0.16
CA GLN A 327 -18.65 -10.75 0.42
C GLN A 327 -19.78 -9.78 0.80
N ALA A 328 -19.44 -8.63 1.39
CA ALA A 328 -20.44 -7.65 1.81
C ALA A 328 -21.12 -6.93 0.63
N GLN A 329 -20.43 -6.78 -0.52
CA GLN A 329 -20.94 -6.11 -1.73
C GLN A 329 -20.44 -6.78 -3.02
N PRO A 330 -20.85 -8.02 -3.30
CA PRO A 330 -20.33 -8.81 -4.41
C PRO A 330 -20.60 -8.20 -5.80
N ASP A 331 -21.66 -7.42 -5.93
CA ASP A 331 -22.02 -6.76 -7.20
C ASP A 331 -21.13 -5.56 -7.53
N LEU A 332 -20.47 -4.97 -6.52
CA LEU A 332 -19.59 -3.81 -6.68
C LEU A 332 -18.11 -4.16 -6.66
N ILE A 333 -17.75 -5.31 -6.06
CA ILE A 333 -16.35 -5.67 -5.82
C ILE A 333 -15.94 -6.83 -6.72
N THR A 334 -15.12 -6.53 -7.71
CA THR A 334 -14.43 -7.55 -8.52
C THR A 334 -13.20 -8.01 -7.74
N TYR A 335 -13.23 -9.21 -7.19
CA TYR A 335 -12.19 -9.70 -6.28
C TYR A 335 -11.26 -10.72 -6.93
N GLN A 336 -9.96 -10.45 -6.89
CA GLN A 336 -8.87 -11.29 -7.38
C GLN A 336 -8.05 -11.83 -6.19
N ARG A 337 -8.32 -13.08 -5.78
CA ARG A 337 -7.51 -13.77 -4.77
C ARG A 337 -6.28 -14.37 -5.44
N MET A 338 -5.09 -13.91 -5.03
CA MET A 338 -3.81 -14.32 -5.63
C MET A 338 -3.19 -15.43 -4.78
N ASN A 339 -3.21 -16.67 -5.30
CA ASN A 339 -2.76 -17.84 -4.54
C ASN A 339 -1.24 -17.83 -4.31
N GLY A 340 -0.80 -18.00 -3.04
CA GLY A 340 0.61 -18.04 -2.64
C GLY A 340 1.35 -16.69 -2.71
N VAL A 341 0.65 -15.59 -2.97
CA VAL A 341 1.23 -14.25 -3.08
C VAL A 341 1.26 -13.58 -1.72
N ASP A 342 2.37 -12.92 -1.40
CA ASP A 342 2.56 -12.15 -0.17
C ASP A 342 2.07 -10.70 -0.33
N HIS A 343 2.21 -9.89 0.71
CA HIS A 343 1.67 -8.54 0.88
C HIS A 343 2.05 -7.59 -0.28
N ALA A 344 1.04 -7.00 -0.93
CA ALA A 344 1.18 -6.02 -2.02
C ALA A 344 2.10 -6.48 -3.18
N GLN A 345 2.18 -7.80 -3.42
CA GLN A 345 3.01 -8.41 -4.45
C GLN A 345 2.19 -9.06 -5.58
N ALA A 346 0.92 -8.70 -5.72
CA ALA A 346 0.06 -9.24 -6.77
C ALA A 346 0.62 -8.97 -8.17
N TRP A 347 1.07 -7.75 -8.43
CA TRP A 347 1.76 -7.40 -9.68
C TRP A 347 3.08 -8.17 -9.85
N ASN A 348 3.87 -8.32 -8.79
CA ASN A 348 5.17 -9.02 -8.86
C ASN A 348 5.02 -10.47 -9.28
N ALA A 349 3.98 -11.15 -8.79
CA ALA A 349 3.71 -12.56 -9.08
C ALA A 349 3.34 -12.80 -10.54
N ASP A 350 2.47 -11.98 -11.11
CA ASP A 350 2.04 -12.06 -12.51
C ASP A 350 1.65 -10.66 -13.03
N PRO A 351 2.63 -9.87 -13.53
CA PRO A 351 2.38 -8.53 -14.04
C PRO A 351 1.32 -8.50 -15.14
N GLN A 352 1.36 -9.47 -16.06
CA GLN A 352 0.47 -9.50 -17.21
C GLN A 352 -0.99 -9.70 -16.77
N ALA A 353 -1.25 -10.72 -15.94
CA ALA A 353 -2.60 -10.98 -15.45
C ALA A 353 -3.14 -9.82 -14.59
N TYR A 354 -2.28 -9.21 -13.77
CA TYR A 354 -2.62 -8.05 -12.96
C TYR A 354 -3.01 -6.85 -13.82
N GLU A 355 -2.16 -6.49 -14.78
CA GLU A 355 -2.39 -5.36 -15.68
C GLU A 355 -3.61 -5.56 -16.58
N ASP A 356 -3.85 -6.80 -17.06
CA ASP A 356 -5.03 -7.12 -17.86
C ASP A 356 -6.32 -7.01 -17.04
N ALA A 357 -6.30 -7.40 -15.77
CA ALA A 357 -7.44 -7.19 -14.87
C ALA A 357 -7.70 -5.71 -14.64
N VAL A 358 -6.65 -4.88 -14.42
CA VAL A 358 -6.76 -3.43 -14.28
C VAL A 358 -7.30 -2.79 -15.56
N LYS A 359 -6.75 -3.16 -16.73
CA LYS A 359 -7.22 -2.64 -18.06
C LYS A 359 -8.68 -2.98 -18.28
N THR A 360 -9.08 -4.22 -18.06
CA THR A 360 -10.45 -4.68 -18.23
C THR A 360 -11.41 -3.92 -17.33
N PHE A 361 -11.07 -3.79 -16.05
CA PHE A 361 -11.88 -3.08 -15.07
C PHE A 361 -12.02 -1.60 -15.44
N LEU A 362 -10.90 -0.90 -15.69
CA LEU A 362 -10.92 0.52 -16.01
C LEU A 362 -11.63 0.80 -17.34
N THR A 363 -11.46 -0.05 -18.37
CA THR A 363 -12.19 0.10 -19.64
C THR A 363 -13.69 0.02 -19.41
N ARG A 364 -14.16 -0.91 -18.57
CA ARG A 364 -15.59 -1.05 -18.23
C ARG A 364 -16.12 0.15 -17.46
N GLU A 365 -15.39 0.61 -16.46
CA GLU A 365 -15.90 1.62 -15.52
C GLU A 365 -15.70 3.07 -16.02
N THR A 366 -14.74 3.30 -16.93
CA THR A 366 -14.44 4.64 -17.46
C THR A 366 -14.84 4.83 -18.92
N SER A 367 -15.50 3.85 -19.57
CA SER A 367 -16.21 4.10 -20.82
C SER A 367 -17.38 5.04 -20.57
N ASP A 368 -17.56 6.01 -21.46
CA ASP A 368 -18.73 6.89 -21.41
C ASP A 368 -20.00 6.03 -21.47
N LYS A 369 -20.72 5.95 -20.36
CA LYS A 369 -22.07 5.38 -20.41
C LYS A 369 -22.89 6.28 -21.32
N PRO A 370 -23.55 5.75 -22.37
CA PRO A 370 -24.45 6.56 -23.13
C PRO A 370 -25.46 7.18 -22.16
N VAL A 371 -25.59 8.52 -22.23
CA VAL A 371 -26.58 9.24 -21.43
C VAL A 371 -27.93 8.63 -21.76
N SER A 372 -28.53 7.91 -20.84
CA SER A 372 -29.90 7.46 -20.96
C SER A 372 -30.76 8.71 -20.91
N HIS A 373 -31.07 9.27 -22.09
CA HIS A 373 -32.14 10.25 -22.23
C HIS A 373 -33.42 9.54 -21.82
N GLY A 374 -33.83 9.80 -20.57
CA GLY A 374 -35.13 9.40 -20.09
C GLY A 374 -36.17 9.93 -21.09
N GLU A 375 -36.79 9.03 -21.82
CA GLU A 375 -37.99 9.32 -22.57
C GLU A 375 -39.02 9.92 -21.60
N LYS A 376 -39.18 11.23 -21.65
CA LYS A 376 -40.38 11.86 -21.10
C LYS A 376 -41.52 11.35 -21.97
N SER A 377 -42.23 10.34 -21.50
CA SER A 377 -43.51 9.95 -22.05
C SER A 377 -44.45 11.12 -21.84
N SER A 378 -44.72 11.82 -22.95
CA SER A 378 -45.85 12.72 -23.07
C SER A 378 -47.09 11.90 -23.24
N THR A 379 -47.94 11.87 -22.26
CA THR A 379 -49.39 11.74 -22.33
C THR A 379 -50.01 12.65 -21.32
#